data_e070dc2856d3d52c93e88722e78a1ea0
#
_entry.id   e070dc2856d3d52c93e88722e78a1ea0
#
_cell.length_a   1.000
_cell.length_b   1.000
_cell.length_c   1.000
_cell.angle_alpha   90.00
_cell.angle_beta   90.00
_cell.angle_gamma   90.00
#
_symmetry.space_group_name_H-M   'P 1'
#
loop_
_entity.id
_entity.type
_entity.pdbx_description
1 polymer ?
#
loop_
_entity_poly.entity_id
_entity_poly.type
_entity_poly.pdbx_seq_one_letter_code
_entity_poly.pdbx_strand_id
1 'polypeptide(L)'
;MKKIILLFFTFLGICSCFSQQLPENKDSMIVLQSKVANILPLKPDTVKLKEKPSVHLFPNPAKNRVEIEIKGFEPGYVKLQLLDNTGKPVREEKRLALTGNETIIFMFSEMPGLYYLLLKQGTQMLKNKLIIQ
;
A
#
# COMPACT_ATOMS: atom_id res chain seq x y z
N MET A 1 -1.91 -4.26 -58.77
CA MET A 1 -2.36 -2.93 -59.20
C MET A 1 -3.76 -2.72 -58.68
N LYS A 2 -3.94 -2.15 -57.48
CA LYS A 2 -5.24 -1.65 -56.99
C LYS A 2 -4.99 -0.38 -56.21
N LYS A 3 -5.59 0.70 -56.74
CA LYS A 3 -5.46 2.10 -56.30
C LYS A 3 -6.20 2.29 -54.99
N ILE A 4 -5.55 2.84 -53.97
CA ILE A 4 -6.15 3.26 -52.71
C ILE A 4 -6.55 4.70 -52.85
N ILE A 5 -7.87 4.96 -52.78
CA ILE A 5 -8.48 6.28 -52.83
C ILE A 5 -8.40 6.87 -51.42
N LEU A 6 -7.68 7.99 -51.31
CA LEU A 6 -7.55 8.79 -50.13
C LEU A 6 -8.73 9.76 -50.02
N LEU A 7 -9.61 9.58 -49.06
CA LEU A 7 -10.78 10.46 -48.84
C LEU A 7 -10.44 11.39 -47.65
N PHE A 8 -10.06 12.63 -47.99
CA PHE A 8 -9.89 13.72 -47.04
C PHE A 8 -11.26 14.25 -46.63
N PHE A 9 -11.65 14.02 -45.38
CA PHE A 9 -12.80 14.71 -44.78
C PHE A 9 -12.30 15.92 -44.00
N THR A 10 -12.44 17.10 -44.60
CA THR A 10 -12.26 18.39 -43.92
C THR A 10 -13.52 18.69 -43.13
N PHE A 11 -13.46 18.55 -41.81
CA PHE A 11 -14.53 18.97 -40.91
C PHE A 11 -14.19 20.37 -40.34
N LEU A 12 -14.78 21.39 -41.00
CA LEU A 12 -14.75 22.77 -40.51
C LEU A 12 -15.86 22.92 -39.43
N GLY A 13 -15.53 22.78 -38.17
CA GLY A 13 -16.46 22.98 -37.06
C GLY A 13 -16.32 24.40 -36.48
N ILE A 14 -17.36 25.16 -36.66
CA ILE A 14 -17.51 26.56 -36.18
C ILE A 14 -17.55 26.59 -34.68
N CYS A 15 -16.51 27.15 -34.05
CA CYS A 15 -16.49 27.43 -32.62
C CYS A 15 -17.27 28.71 -32.34
N SER A 16 -18.55 28.58 -31.96
CA SER A 16 -19.36 29.71 -31.45
C SER A 16 -18.92 30.03 -30.03
N CYS A 17 -18.15 31.09 -29.86
CA CYS A 17 -17.86 31.68 -28.55
C CYS A 17 -19.15 32.29 -27.99
N PHE A 18 -19.75 31.53 -27.04
CA PHE A 18 -20.82 32.07 -26.20
C PHE A 18 -20.17 32.72 -24.98
N SER A 19 -19.91 34.01 -25.08
CA SER A 19 -19.48 34.85 -23.96
C SER A 19 -20.68 35.17 -23.08
N GLN A 20 -20.87 34.42 -22.00
CA GLN A 20 -21.78 34.81 -20.92
C GLN A 20 -21.06 35.73 -19.95
N GLN A 21 -21.38 37.00 -20.03
CA GLN A 21 -21.00 38.03 -19.09
C GLN A 21 -21.79 37.82 -17.79
N LEU A 22 -21.09 37.34 -16.73
CA LEU A 22 -21.61 37.31 -15.36
C LEU A 22 -21.59 38.76 -14.78
N PRO A 23 -22.66 39.21 -14.13
CA PRO A 23 -22.65 40.49 -13.45
C PRO A 23 -21.72 40.43 -12.24
N GLU A 24 -20.70 41.27 -12.24
CA GLU A 24 -19.74 41.49 -11.16
C GLU A 24 -20.45 42.23 -10.00
N ASN A 25 -21.01 41.50 -9.07
CA ASN A 25 -21.52 42.06 -7.82
C ASN A 25 -20.39 42.06 -6.76
N LYS A 26 -19.64 43.15 -6.71
CA LYS A 26 -18.50 43.34 -5.81
C LYS A 26 -18.85 43.40 -4.32
N ASP A 27 -20.13 43.54 -3.96
CA ASP A 27 -20.53 43.79 -2.58
C ASP A 27 -20.83 42.53 -1.76
N SER A 28 -20.93 41.35 -2.43
CA SER A 28 -21.21 40.09 -1.74
C SER A 28 -19.96 39.32 -1.29
N MET A 29 -18.77 39.69 -1.76
CA MET A 29 -17.53 38.97 -1.46
C MET A 29 -16.87 39.37 -0.13
N ILE A 30 -17.17 40.54 0.38
CA ILE A 30 -16.53 41.05 1.63
C ILE A 30 -17.18 40.44 2.87
N VAL A 31 -18.46 40.09 2.82
CA VAL A 31 -19.22 39.54 3.97
C VAL A 31 -18.96 38.05 4.19
N LEU A 32 -18.57 37.31 3.14
CA LEU A 32 -18.29 35.86 3.25
C LEU A 32 -16.89 35.58 3.82
N GLN A 33 -15.93 36.46 3.61
CA GLN A 33 -14.56 36.25 4.15
C GLN A 33 -14.45 36.45 5.66
N SER A 34 -15.31 37.30 6.26
CA SER A 34 -15.29 37.51 7.72
C SER A 34 -16.00 36.39 8.51
N LYS A 35 -16.84 35.57 7.84
CA LYS A 35 -17.61 34.52 8.51
C LYS A 35 -16.95 33.13 8.45
N VAL A 36 -15.95 32.96 7.56
CA VAL A 36 -15.23 31.69 7.41
C VAL A 36 -14.00 31.58 8.32
N ALA A 37 -13.53 32.73 8.87
CA ALA A 37 -12.36 32.76 9.74
C ALA A 37 -12.58 32.16 11.15
N ASN A 38 -13.85 31.86 11.52
CA ASN A 38 -14.19 31.41 12.88
C ASN A 38 -14.75 29.98 12.98
N ILE A 39 -14.71 29.19 11.90
CA ILE A 39 -15.22 27.82 11.97
C ILE A 39 -14.19 26.90 11.31
N LEU A 40 -13.17 26.57 12.05
CA LEU A 40 -12.51 25.25 12.11
C LEU A 40 -11.24 25.43 12.94
N PRO A 41 -11.15 24.85 14.14
CA PRO A 41 -9.84 24.56 14.66
C PRO A 41 -9.23 23.54 13.69
N LEU A 42 -8.22 23.96 12.93
CA LEU A 42 -7.31 23.03 12.27
C LEU A 42 -6.85 22.07 13.37
N LYS A 43 -7.46 20.86 13.38
CA LYS A 43 -6.85 19.75 14.08
C LYS A 43 -5.42 19.69 13.59
N PRO A 44 -4.42 19.77 14.48
CA PRO A 44 -3.05 19.53 14.05
C PRO A 44 -3.08 18.16 13.39
N ASP A 45 -2.70 18.09 12.12
CA ASP A 45 -2.46 16.81 11.45
C ASP A 45 -1.55 16.04 12.37
N THR A 46 -2.10 15.05 13.02
CA THR A 46 -1.34 14.14 13.86
C THR A 46 -0.42 13.43 12.87
N VAL A 47 0.81 13.91 12.76
CA VAL A 47 1.88 13.21 12.04
C VAL A 47 1.91 11.84 12.68
N LYS A 48 1.26 10.86 12.04
CA LYS A 48 1.36 9.47 12.44
C LYS A 48 2.83 9.12 12.31
N LEU A 49 3.54 9.11 13.42
CA LEU A 49 4.90 8.59 13.48
C LEU A 49 4.84 7.21 12.87
N LYS A 50 5.54 7.02 11.75
CA LYS A 50 5.59 5.75 11.05
C LYS A 50 6.18 4.72 12.02
N GLU A 51 5.38 3.76 12.43
CA GLU A 51 5.83 2.68 13.32
C GLU A 51 7.00 1.94 12.67
N LYS A 52 8.00 1.62 13.48
CA LYS A 52 9.12 0.81 13.01
C LYS A 52 8.61 -0.59 12.68
N PRO A 53 8.90 -1.14 11.51
CA PRO A 53 8.48 -2.48 11.16
C PRO A 53 8.94 -3.51 12.17
N SER A 54 8.01 -4.35 12.61
CA SER A 54 8.25 -5.44 13.56
C SER A 54 7.49 -6.70 13.17
N VAL A 55 8.01 -7.85 13.60
CA VAL A 55 7.45 -9.16 13.31
C VAL A 55 7.53 -10.02 14.57
N HIS A 56 6.41 -10.61 14.95
CA HIS A 56 6.33 -11.58 16.02
C HIS A 56 5.82 -12.93 15.49
N LEU A 57 6.39 -14.00 15.98
CA LEU A 57 6.05 -15.37 15.59
C LEU A 57 5.40 -16.11 16.75
N PHE A 58 4.21 -16.66 16.53
CA PHE A 58 3.50 -17.40 17.56
C PHE A 58 2.70 -18.58 16.97
N PRO A 59 2.72 -19.76 17.62
CA PRO A 59 3.62 -20.18 18.69
C PRO A 59 5.06 -20.36 18.18
N ASN A 60 6.02 -20.25 19.09
CA ASN A 60 7.41 -20.61 18.81
C ASN A 60 7.97 -21.27 20.09
N PRO A 61 8.19 -22.59 20.11
CA PRO A 61 8.18 -23.57 19.01
C PRO A 61 6.82 -23.82 18.36
N ALA A 62 6.86 -24.13 17.06
CA ALA A 62 5.70 -24.41 16.24
C ALA A 62 5.73 -25.87 15.70
N LYS A 63 4.55 -26.43 15.39
CA LYS A 63 4.46 -27.81 14.79
C LYS A 63 4.38 -27.75 13.28
N ASN A 64 3.26 -27.26 12.76
CA ASN A 64 2.95 -27.25 11.33
C ASN A 64 2.46 -25.90 10.82
N ARG A 65 2.30 -24.93 11.74
CA ARG A 65 1.88 -23.56 11.41
C ARG A 65 2.46 -22.56 12.41
N VAL A 66 2.66 -21.36 11.94
CA VAL A 66 3.01 -20.19 12.77
C VAL A 66 2.14 -19.02 12.33
N GLU A 67 1.72 -18.23 13.30
CA GLU A 67 1.08 -16.95 13.10
C GLU A 67 2.16 -15.87 13.12
N ILE A 68 2.17 -15.05 12.09
CA ILE A 68 3.14 -14.00 11.86
C ILE A 68 2.42 -12.68 12.06
N GLU A 69 2.57 -12.08 13.22
CA GLU A 69 2.07 -10.74 13.49
C GLU A 69 3.04 -9.73 12.89
N ILE A 70 2.58 -8.97 11.89
CA ILE A 70 3.34 -7.89 11.27
C ILE A 70 2.80 -6.54 11.72
N LYS A 71 3.69 -5.57 11.99
CA LYS A 71 3.35 -4.19 12.33
C LYS A 71 4.29 -3.21 11.62
N GLY A 72 3.77 -2.05 11.24
CA GLY A 72 4.54 -0.98 10.60
C GLY A 72 4.98 -1.28 9.17
N PHE A 73 4.33 -2.23 8.50
CA PHE A 73 4.49 -2.49 7.08
C PHE A 73 3.56 -1.59 6.24
N GLU A 74 3.86 -1.47 4.96
CA GLU A 74 2.94 -0.82 4.02
C GLU A 74 1.91 -1.83 3.49
N PRO A 75 0.69 -1.41 3.12
CA PRO A 75 -0.18 -2.27 2.34
C PRO A 75 0.51 -2.72 1.05
N GLY A 76 0.45 -4.01 0.73
CA GLY A 76 1.10 -4.55 -0.45
C GLY A 76 1.63 -5.97 -0.26
N TYR A 77 2.39 -6.44 -1.25
CA TYR A 77 2.92 -7.79 -1.19
C TYR A 77 4.12 -7.92 -0.24
N VAL A 78 4.03 -8.90 0.65
CA VAL A 78 5.11 -9.35 1.53
C VAL A 78 5.60 -10.72 1.05
N LYS A 79 6.90 -10.88 0.92
CA LYS A 79 7.55 -12.14 0.60
C LYS A 79 8.02 -12.80 1.88
N LEU A 80 7.55 -14.03 2.13
CA LEU A 80 7.90 -14.87 3.25
C LEU A 80 8.85 -15.95 2.76
N GLN A 81 10.01 -16.11 3.41
CA GLN A 81 10.97 -17.18 3.12
C GLN A 81 11.34 -17.91 4.41
N LEU A 82 11.16 -19.22 4.42
CA LEU A 82 11.67 -20.07 5.47
C LEU A 82 13.07 -20.54 5.06
N LEU A 83 14.05 -20.24 5.88
CA LEU A 83 15.44 -20.62 5.66
C LEU A 83 15.84 -21.71 6.66
N ASP A 84 16.61 -22.67 6.23
CA ASP A 84 17.23 -23.64 7.12
C ASP A 84 18.37 -23.01 7.98
N ASN A 85 19.02 -23.81 8.81
CA ASN A 85 20.12 -23.37 9.65
C ASN A 85 21.36 -22.91 8.87
N THR A 86 21.49 -23.31 7.59
CA THR A 86 22.56 -22.87 6.67
C THR A 86 22.23 -21.56 5.97
N GLY A 87 20.98 -21.09 6.09
CA GLY A 87 20.47 -19.90 5.39
C GLY A 87 19.91 -20.18 3.98
N LYS A 88 19.79 -21.46 3.60
CA LYS A 88 19.17 -21.86 2.33
C LYS A 88 17.65 -21.78 2.43
N PRO A 89 16.95 -21.18 1.47
CA PRO A 89 15.49 -21.16 1.46
C PRO A 89 14.93 -22.56 1.20
N VAL A 90 14.07 -23.04 2.09
CA VAL A 90 13.36 -24.32 2.00
C VAL A 90 11.90 -24.13 1.59
N ARG A 91 11.35 -22.94 1.86
CA ARG A 91 9.99 -22.55 1.47
C ARG A 91 9.91 -21.06 1.19
N GLU A 92 9.07 -20.71 0.24
CA GLU A 92 8.82 -19.31 -0.12
C GLU A 92 7.33 -19.12 -0.43
N GLU A 93 6.76 -18.04 0.10
CA GLU A 93 5.40 -17.63 -0.19
C GLU A 93 5.33 -16.11 -0.39
N LYS A 94 4.37 -15.67 -1.20
CA LYS A 94 4.04 -14.26 -1.38
C LYS A 94 2.63 -14.02 -0.89
N ARG A 95 2.46 -13.10 0.04
CA ARG A 95 1.17 -12.75 0.64
C ARG A 95 0.85 -11.28 0.42
N LEU A 96 -0.43 -10.96 0.27
CA LEU A 96 -0.90 -9.60 0.22
C LEU A 96 -1.23 -9.15 1.63
N ALA A 97 -0.51 -8.16 2.14
CA ALA A 97 -0.82 -7.47 3.38
C ALA A 97 -1.78 -6.31 3.06
N LEU A 98 -2.96 -6.30 3.65
CA LEU A 98 -4.01 -5.31 3.37
C LEU A 98 -3.82 -4.02 4.17
N THR A 99 -3.39 -4.14 5.42
CA THR A 99 -3.30 -3.01 6.35
C THR A 99 -1.88 -2.72 6.82
N GLY A 100 -0.94 -3.64 6.62
CA GLY A 100 0.41 -3.56 7.16
C GLY A 100 0.53 -3.82 8.66
N ASN A 101 -0.58 -3.94 9.37
CA ASN A 101 -0.70 -4.35 10.77
C ASN A 101 -1.71 -5.49 10.85
N GLU A 102 -1.25 -6.72 10.62
CA GLU A 102 -2.11 -7.90 10.54
C GLU A 102 -1.39 -9.18 10.91
N THR A 103 -2.14 -10.27 11.02
CA THR A 103 -1.60 -11.60 11.28
C THR A 103 -1.70 -12.47 10.03
N ILE A 104 -0.56 -13.01 9.60
CA ILE A 104 -0.45 -13.92 8.47
C ILE A 104 -0.26 -15.35 9.00
N ILE A 105 -1.10 -16.29 8.58
CA ILE A 105 -0.90 -17.70 8.89
C ILE A 105 0.04 -18.30 7.87
N PHE A 106 1.17 -18.85 8.34
CA PHE A 106 2.15 -19.55 7.53
C PHE A 106 2.18 -21.02 7.90
N MET A 107 1.85 -21.89 6.93
CA MET A 107 1.83 -23.34 7.13
C MET A 107 3.07 -23.97 6.52
N PHE A 108 3.57 -25.01 7.18
CA PHE A 108 4.79 -25.70 6.76
C PHE A 108 4.71 -27.19 7.16
N SER A 109 5.57 -28.00 6.52
CA SER A 109 5.70 -29.46 6.77
C SER A 109 7.16 -29.89 6.84
N GLU A 110 8.02 -28.96 7.17
CA GLU A 110 9.45 -29.19 7.30
C GLU A 110 9.74 -30.01 8.58
N MET A 111 10.88 -30.72 8.56
CA MET A 111 11.32 -31.53 9.70
C MET A 111 11.58 -30.67 10.94
N PRO A 112 11.44 -31.25 12.13
CA PRO A 112 11.83 -30.55 13.37
C PRO A 112 13.26 -30.02 13.31
N GLY A 113 13.42 -28.77 13.77
CA GLY A 113 14.73 -28.13 13.70
C GLY A 113 14.70 -26.64 13.91
N LEU A 114 15.85 -26.02 13.71
CA LEU A 114 16.04 -24.58 13.75
C LEU A 114 15.94 -23.99 12.35
N TYR A 115 15.05 -23.02 12.22
CA TYR A 115 14.80 -22.28 10.98
C TYR A 115 14.83 -20.78 11.24
N TYR A 116 14.88 -20.02 10.15
CA TYR A 116 14.71 -18.58 10.17
C TYR A 116 13.61 -18.16 9.21
N LEU A 117 12.62 -17.44 9.72
CA LEU A 117 11.62 -16.81 8.88
C LEU A 117 12.10 -15.41 8.49
N LEU A 118 12.19 -15.19 7.19
CA LEU A 118 12.59 -13.93 6.58
C LEU A 118 11.39 -13.30 5.91
N LEU A 119 11.04 -12.07 6.31
CA LEU A 119 10.04 -11.24 5.66
C LEU A 119 10.71 -10.15 4.86
N LYS A 120 10.26 -9.97 3.62
CA LYS A 120 10.74 -8.89 2.73
C LYS A 120 9.57 -8.11 2.15
N GLN A 121 9.66 -6.78 2.23
CA GLN A 121 8.76 -5.86 1.52
C GLN A 121 9.56 -4.66 1.02
N GLY A 122 9.69 -4.54 -0.29
CA GLY A 122 10.58 -3.53 -0.88
C GLY A 122 12.01 -3.65 -0.35
N THR A 123 12.51 -2.59 0.28
CA THR A 123 13.84 -2.55 0.91
C THR A 123 13.86 -3.06 2.35
N GLN A 124 12.68 -3.25 2.95
CA GLN A 124 12.57 -3.74 4.33
C GLN A 124 12.79 -5.25 4.37
N MET A 125 13.57 -5.69 5.36
CA MET A 125 13.89 -7.09 5.59
C MET A 125 13.96 -7.36 7.09
N LEU A 126 13.15 -8.30 7.58
CA LEU A 126 13.15 -8.74 8.97
C LEU A 126 13.37 -10.25 9.03
N LYS A 127 14.23 -10.68 9.92
CA LYS A 127 14.60 -12.09 10.11
C LYS A 127 14.33 -12.50 11.55
N ASN A 128 13.51 -13.53 11.75
CA ASN A 128 13.16 -14.06 13.06
C ASN A 128 13.47 -15.55 13.14
N LYS A 129 13.93 -15.98 14.32
CA LYS A 129 14.19 -17.40 14.62
C LYS A 129 12.86 -18.14 14.78
N LEU A 130 12.73 -19.32 14.16
CA LEU A 130 11.61 -20.23 14.29
C LEU A 130 12.13 -21.62 14.66
N ILE A 131 11.56 -22.21 15.70
CA ILE A 131 11.83 -23.60 16.09
C ILE A 131 10.64 -24.44 15.66
N ILE A 132 10.87 -25.48 14.87
CA ILE A 132 9.87 -26.46 14.42
C ILE A 132 10.06 -27.73 15.28
N GLN A 133 8.94 -28.28 15.79
CA GLN A 133 8.91 -29.47 16.63
C GLN A 133 7.85 -30.49 16.19
#